data_7f8b3dc954516c705ba3f0dd7a1282a8
#
_entry.id   7f8b3dc954516c705ba3f0dd7a1282a8
#
_cell.length_a   1.000
_cell.length_b   1.000
_cell.length_c   1.000
_cell.angle_alpha   90.00
_cell.angle_beta   90.00
_cell.angle_gamma   90.00
#
_symmetry.space_group_name_H-M   'P 1'
#
loop_
_entity.id
_entity.type
_entity.pdbx_description
1 polymer ?
#
loop_
_entity_poly.entity_id
_entity_poly.type
_entity_poly.pdbx_seq_one_letter_code
_entity_poly.pdbx_strand_id
1 'polypeptide(L)'
;MTLQLNFFSITIEKLIFHKEKIMKIKLETIFKGALATFVGMSMAFTANIAFADYPEKDITFIVPYSPGGGSDQMARRLQPGLEKALGVNVRIVYKTGGGGAVGFSELHRSKPDGYTISNVVVPNVILSSKGDGVGYKPGDFEYIGMTESAVGALMVPKDSPYKSLDAFVAAAKEKPGMLTVAGVGGTGADRWGALADILGIETTYVPVSGGVGKMMPMLAGSHVDAGMTASNHATKHSSIVDALVVAGTQEVGTLKGVPFEPEWSYVTTWGIMAPPGTPADIVATLNAALNEAASDPSVADTLGKAGYNTIIQTIDEVNAFMDAQIKAYE
;
A
#
# COMPACT_ATOMS: atom_id res chain seq x y z
N MET A 1 4.93 -44.17 -92.79
CA MET A 1 4.27 -43.03 -92.10
C MET A 1 4.25 -43.13 -90.56
N THR A 2 4.98 -44.06 -89.97
CA THR A 2 4.95 -44.32 -88.49
C THR A 2 6.14 -43.77 -87.73
N LEU A 3 7.24 -43.34 -88.39
CA LEU A 3 8.48 -42.85 -87.71
C LEU A 3 8.46 -41.35 -87.41
N GLN A 4 7.63 -40.52 -88.09
CA GLN A 4 7.58 -39.06 -87.83
C GLN A 4 6.70 -38.70 -86.67
N LEU A 5 5.73 -39.50 -86.28
CA LEU A 5 4.84 -39.23 -85.14
C LEU A 5 5.54 -39.44 -83.77
N ASN A 6 6.49 -40.33 -83.66
CA ASN A 6 7.24 -40.56 -82.40
C ASN A 6 8.21 -39.45 -82.04
N PHE A 7 8.80 -38.77 -83.04
CA PHE A 7 9.71 -37.66 -82.77
C PHE A 7 8.98 -36.40 -82.26
N PHE A 8 7.75 -36.17 -82.72
CA PHE A 8 6.95 -35.04 -82.29
C PHE A 8 6.40 -35.20 -80.87
N SER A 9 6.07 -36.42 -80.49
CA SER A 9 5.58 -36.75 -79.14
C SER A 9 6.66 -36.57 -78.08
N ILE A 10 7.89 -37.04 -78.34
CA ILE A 10 9.04 -36.93 -77.41
C ILE A 10 9.46 -35.48 -77.22
N THR A 11 9.32 -34.63 -78.25
CA THR A 11 9.69 -33.21 -78.21
C THR A 11 8.66 -32.41 -77.34
N ILE A 12 7.40 -32.74 -77.44
CA ILE A 12 6.32 -32.10 -76.66
C ILE A 12 6.43 -32.47 -75.21
N GLU A 13 6.65 -33.74 -74.88
CA GLU A 13 6.83 -34.21 -73.48
C GLU A 13 8.05 -33.51 -72.82
N LYS A 14 9.18 -33.40 -73.53
CA LYS A 14 10.35 -32.66 -73.02
C LYS A 14 10.09 -31.19 -72.82
N LEU A 15 9.25 -30.57 -73.66
CA LEU A 15 8.89 -29.15 -73.54
C LEU A 15 7.96 -28.91 -72.36
N ILE A 16 7.01 -29.82 -72.12
CA ILE A 16 6.08 -29.77 -70.98
C ILE A 16 6.88 -29.94 -69.69
N PHE A 17 7.74 -31.00 -69.62
CA PHE A 17 8.59 -31.24 -68.47
C PHE A 17 9.54 -30.06 -68.12
N HIS A 18 10.04 -29.41 -69.16
CA HIS A 18 10.93 -28.27 -68.96
C HIS A 18 10.14 -27.04 -68.47
N LYS A 19 8.90 -26.81 -68.93
CA LYS A 19 8.02 -25.74 -68.42
C LYS A 19 7.58 -25.96 -66.97
N GLU A 20 7.25 -27.21 -66.61
CA GLU A 20 6.88 -27.53 -65.21
C GLU A 20 8.04 -27.34 -64.26
N LYS A 21 9.26 -27.74 -64.70
CA LYS A 21 10.50 -27.55 -63.90
C LYS A 21 10.84 -26.07 -63.68
N ILE A 22 10.70 -25.23 -64.70
CA ILE A 22 10.90 -23.76 -64.62
C ILE A 22 9.82 -23.11 -63.74
N MET A 23 8.56 -23.57 -63.85
CA MET A 23 7.50 -23.05 -63.03
C MET A 23 7.65 -23.44 -61.53
N LYS A 24 8.10 -24.66 -61.24
CA LYS A 24 8.42 -25.07 -59.84
C LYS A 24 9.57 -24.21 -59.24
N ILE A 25 10.67 -24.01 -60.01
CA ILE A 25 11.79 -23.20 -59.58
C ILE A 25 11.38 -21.74 -59.33
N LYS A 26 10.55 -21.15 -60.19
CA LYS A 26 10.00 -19.80 -59.98
C LYS A 26 9.09 -19.70 -58.75
N LEU A 27 8.26 -20.74 -58.53
CA LEU A 27 7.38 -20.75 -57.39
C LEU A 27 8.13 -20.88 -56.05
N GLU A 28 9.15 -21.73 -56.01
CA GLU A 28 10.05 -21.86 -54.84
C GLU A 28 10.84 -20.60 -54.55
N THR A 29 11.30 -19.90 -55.58
CA THR A 29 12.05 -18.63 -55.43
C THR A 29 11.14 -17.51 -54.91
N ILE A 30 9.91 -17.43 -55.43
CA ILE A 30 8.88 -16.46 -54.95
C ILE A 30 8.50 -16.76 -53.51
N PHE A 31 8.32 -18.06 -53.15
CA PHE A 31 7.95 -18.46 -51.77
C PHE A 31 9.10 -18.19 -50.78
N LYS A 32 10.35 -18.47 -51.17
CA LYS A 32 11.53 -18.15 -50.33
C LYS A 32 11.75 -16.65 -50.20
N GLY A 33 11.50 -15.86 -51.25
CA GLY A 33 11.57 -14.41 -51.21
C GLY A 33 10.47 -13.81 -50.31
N ALA A 34 9.22 -14.31 -50.42
CA ALA A 34 8.09 -13.85 -49.61
C ALA A 34 8.26 -14.21 -48.11
N LEU A 35 8.82 -15.39 -47.81
CA LEU A 35 9.08 -15.81 -46.44
C LEU A 35 10.21 -14.98 -45.81
N ALA A 36 11.26 -14.66 -46.57
CA ALA A 36 12.36 -13.81 -46.09
C ALA A 36 11.91 -12.35 -45.83
N THR A 37 10.99 -11.84 -46.67
CA THR A 37 10.41 -10.49 -46.48
C THR A 37 9.46 -10.45 -45.26
N PHE A 38 8.68 -11.53 -45.02
CA PHE A 38 7.76 -11.62 -43.89
C PHE A 38 8.51 -11.77 -42.56
N VAL A 39 9.60 -12.55 -42.51
CA VAL A 39 10.45 -12.68 -41.33
C VAL A 39 11.25 -11.38 -41.05
N GLY A 40 11.73 -10.69 -42.10
CA GLY A 40 12.39 -9.40 -41.98
C GLY A 40 11.43 -8.29 -41.49
N MET A 41 10.15 -8.32 -41.89
CA MET A 41 9.15 -7.37 -41.49
C MET A 41 8.61 -7.64 -40.07
N SER A 42 8.65 -8.91 -39.62
CA SER A 42 8.28 -9.28 -38.24
C SER A 42 9.37 -8.90 -37.23
N MET A 43 10.63 -8.82 -37.61
CA MET A 43 11.73 -8.36 -36.74
C MET A 43 11.84 -6.82 -36.67
N ALA A 44 11.22 -6.08 -37.60
CA ALA A 44 11.18 -4.61 -37.55
C ALA A 44 10.03 -4.06 -36.69
N PHE A 45 9.11 -4.92 -36.23
CA PHE A 45 8.03 -4.57 -35.29
C PHE A 45 8.29 -4.98 -33.85
N THR A 46 9.54 -5.19 -33.44
CA THR A 46 9.92 -4.83 -32.09
C THR A 46 9.91 -3.31 -32.04
N ALA A 47 8.72 -2.72 -32.10
CA ALA A 47 8.55 -1.37 -31.64
C ALA A 47 9.21 -1.33 -30.26
N ASN A 48 10.27 -0.55 -30.11
CA ASN A 48 10.51 0.12 -28.87
C ASN A 48 9.17 0.83 -28.59
N ILE A 49 8.30 0.20 -27.80
CA ILE A 49 7.35 0.95 -27.02
C ILE A 49 8.29 1.77 -26.15
N ALA A 50 8.65 2.97 -26.63
CA ALA A 50 9.11 4.02 -25.76
C ALA A 50 7.97 4.13 -24.76
N PHE A 51 8.13 3.54 -23.59
CA PHE A 51 7.26 3.85 -22.48
C PHE A 51 7.37 5.35 -22.36
N ALA A 52 6.27 6.04 -22.63
CA ALA A 52 6.17 7.46 -22.35
C ALA A 52 6.80 7.67 -20.97
N ASP A 53 7.65 8.69 -20.82
CA ASP A 53 8.40 8.93 -19.59
C ASP A 53 7.41 9.04 -18.43
N TYR A 54 7.20 7.94 -17.70
CA TYR A 54 6.33 7.96 -16.51
C TYR A 54 7.05 8.70 -15.38
N PRO A 55 6.36 9.65 -14.69
CA PRO A 55 4.99 10.14 -14.94
C PRO A 55 4.96 11.40 -15.83
N GLU A 56 3.93 11.53 -16.71
CA GLU A 56 3.70 12.71 -17.57
C GLU A 56 2.59 13.64 -17.05
N LYS A 57 1.85 13.25 -16.02
CA LYS A 57 0.70 13.99 -15.47
C LYS A 57 0.59 13.79 -13.96
N ASP A 58 -0.23 14.63 -13.32
CA ASP A 58 -0.48 14.59 -11.88
C ASP A 58 -0.91 13.19 -11.39
N ILE A 59 -0.41 12.81 -10.22
CA ILE A 59 -0.73 11.55 -9.53
C ILE A 59 -1.76 11.82 -8.44
N THR A 60 -2.80 11.00 -8.37
CA THR A 60 -3.78 11.00 -7.29
C THR A 60 -3.28 10.14 -6.14
N PHE A 61 -3.17 10.72 -4.94
CA PHE A 61 -2.77 10.02 -3.73
C PHE A 61 -3.97 9.88 -2.79
N ILE A 62 -4.53 8.67 -2.70
CA ILE A 62 -5.66 8.35 -1.84
C ILE A 62 -5.19 8.25 -0.38
N VAL A 63 -5.81 9.01 0.50
CA VAL A 63 -5.72 8.86 1.95
C VAL A 63 -7.02 8.20 2.45
N PRO A 64 -6.97 6.96 2.97
CA PRO A 64 -8.16 6.19 3.34
C PRO A 64 -8.76 6.59 4.69
N TYR A 65 -8.25 7.65 5.30
CA TYR A 65 -8.66 8.15 6.62
C TYR A 65 -8.90 9.66 6.61
N SER A 66 -9.54 10.16 7.68
CA SER A 66 -9.86 11.58 7.80
C SER A 66 -8.60 12.46 7.94
N PRO A 67 -8.66 13.71 7.47
CA PRO A 67 -7.59 14.68 7.68
C PRO A 67 -7.16 14.79 9.14
N GLY A 68 -5.88 15.08 9.38
CA GLY A 68 -5.27 15.22 10.70
C GLY A 68 -4.76 13.91 11.32
N GLY A 69 -5.12 12.74 10.77
CA GLY A 69 -4.61 11.43 11.19
C GLY A 69 -3.20 11.12 10.66
N GLY A 70 -2.62 9.98 11.06
CA GLY A 70 -1.26 9.57 10.65
C GLY A 70 -1.08 9.51 9.14
N SER A 71 -2.04 8.93 8.42
CA SER A 71 -2.01 8.85 6.95
C SER A 71 -2.01 10.20 6.24
N ASP A 72 -2.78 11.18 6.75
CA ASP A 72 -2.75 12.54 6.23
C ASP A 72 -1.41 13.23 6.50
N GLN A 73 -0.87 13.05 7.71
CA GLN A 73 0.43 13.60 8.08
C GLN A 73 1.56 13.02 7.23
N MET A 74 1.56 11.70 7.02
CA MET A 74 2.52 11.01 6.14
C MET A 74 2.42 11.54 4.71
N ALA A 75 1.21 11.57 4.13
CA ALA A 75 1.01 12.03 2.77
C ALA A 75 1.51 13.48 2.56
N ARG A 76 1.15 14.40 3.47
CA ARG A 76 1.58 15.81 3.40
C ARG A 76 3.08 16.01 3.62
N ARG A 77 3.70 15.18 4.45
CA ARG A 77 5.14 15.23 4.70
C ARG A 77 5.95 14.77 3.49
N LEU A 78 5.47 13.73 2.80
CA LEU A 78 6.17 13.16 1.64
C LEU A 78 5.81 13.86 0.32
N GLN A 79 4.64 14.53 0.23
CA GLN A 79 4.15 15.17 -0.99
C GLN A 79 5.21 16.06 -1.68
N PRO A 80 5.89 17.02 -0.99
CA PRO A 80 6.87 17.88 -1.67
C PRO A 80 8.06 17.11 -2.23
N GLY A 81 8.54 16.08 -1.51
CA GLY A 81 9.63 15.22 -1.97
C GLY A 81 9.23 14.36 -3.16
N LEU A 82 8.01 13.79 -3.14
CA LEU A 82 7.47 13.01 -4.24
C LEU A 82 7.27 13.88 -5.49
N GLU A 83 6.70 15.07 -5.36
CA GLU A 83 6.52 16.03 -6.47
C GLU A 83 7.86 16.43 -7.09
N LYS A 84 8.87 16.67 -6.26
CA LYS A 84 10.24 16.98 -6.71
C LYS A 84 10.88 15.81 -7.47
N ALA A 85 10.79 14.61 -6.92
CA ALA A 85 11.42 13.42 -7.50
C ALA A 85 10.73 12.96 -8.79
N LEU A 86 9.38 13.09 -8.85
CA LEU A 86 8.57 12.64 -9.98
C LEU A 86 8.35 13.73 -11.05
N GLY A 87 8.59 15.00 -10.73
CA GLY A 87 8.42 16.12 -11.67
C GLY A 87 6.95 16.48 -11.99
N VAL A 88 5.98 15.93 -11.26
CA VAL A 88 4.54 16.15 -11.43
C VAL A 88 3.88 16.44 -10.09
N ASN A 89 2.65 17.02 -10.09
CA ASN A 89 1.94 17.24 -8.83
C ASN A 89 1.37 15.93 -8.27
N VAL A 90 1.34 15.82 -6.94
CA VAL A 90 0.72 14.72 -6.19
C VAL A 90 -0.50 15.25 -5.45
N ARG A 91 -1.69 14.87 -5.91
CA ARG A 91 -2.97 15.38 -5.38
C ARG A 91 -3.51 14.46 -4.30
N ILE A 92 -3.54 14.92 -3.06
CA ILE A 92 -4.11 14.19 -1.93
C ILE A 92 -5.64 14.24 -2.00
N VAL A 93 -6.28 13.06 -1.98
CA VAL A 93 -7.74 12.90 -1.93
C VAL A 93 -8.14 11.97 -0.79
N TYR A 94 -9.27 12.24 -0.13
CA TYR A 94 -9.72 11.44 1.01
C TYR A 94 -10.86 10.49 0.62
N LYS A 95 -10.69 9.19 0.88
CA LYS A 95 -11.68 8.13 0.66
C LYS A 95 -11.88 7.36 1.96
N THR A 96 -12.66 7.91 2.87
CA THR A 96 -12.74 7.46 4.26
C THR A 96 -13.89 6.49 4.50
N GLY A 97 -13.71 5.55 5.44
CA GLY A 97 -14.76 4.62 5.91
C GLY A 97 -14.25 3.20 6.11
N GLY A 98 -14.98 2.41 6.91
CA GLY A 98 -14.69 0.98 7.12
C GLY A 98 -13.28 0.66 7.64
N GLY A 99 -12.68 1.52 8.49
CA GLY A 99 -11.30 1.30 8.94
C GLY A 99 -10.24 1.46 7.85
N GLY A 100 -10.58 2.12 6.73
CA GLY A 100 -9.74 2.28 5.53
C GLY A 100 -10.25 1.49 4.32
N ALA A 101 -11.16 0.53 4.52
CA ALA A 101 -11.65 -0.37 3.47
C ALA A 101 -12.19 0.37 2.23
N VAL A 102 -12.87 1.51 2.42
CA VAL A 102 -13.39 2.31 1.30
C VAL A 102 -12.26 2.81 0.39
N GLY A 103 -11.20 3.38 0.95
CA GLY A 103 -10.06 3.88 0.18
C GLY A 103 -9.24 2.75 -0.47
N PHE A 104 -9.04 1.65 0.24
CA PHE A 104 -8.35 0.48 -0.30
C PHE A 104 -9.13 -0.18 -1.44
N SER A 105 -10.45 -0.31 -1.31
CA SER A 105 -11.32 -0.81 -2.39
C SER A 105 -11.36 0.13 -3.59
N GLU A 106 -11.28 1.44 -3.39
CA GLU A 106 -11.18 2.42 -4.48
C GLU A 106 -9.87 2.24 -5.25
N LEU A 107 -8.73 2.11 -4.52
CA LEU A 107 -7.44 1.82 -5.15
C LEU A 107 -7.46 0.50 -5.93
N HIS A 108 -7.99 -0.57 -5.33
CA HIS A 108 -8.05 -1.88 -5.96
C HIS A 108 -8.75 -1.85 -7.34
N ARG A 109 -9.78 -0.99 -7.49
CA ARG A 109 -10.50 -0.80 -8.75
C ARG A 109 -9.88 0.23 -9.69
N SER A 110 -8.85 0.94 -9.26
CA SER A 110 -8.18 1.96 -10.08
C SER A 110 -7.37 1.30 -11.20
N LYS A 111 -7.05 2.08 -12.24
CA LYS A 111 -6.20 1.62 -13.34
C LYS A 111 -4.78 1.37 -12.83
N PRO A 112 -4.12 0.27 -13.25
CA PRO A 112 -2.75 -0.03 -12.85
C PRO A 112 -1.73 0.73 -13.70
N ASP A 113 -1.87 2.03 -13.83
CA ASP A 113 -1.05 2.90 -14.67
C ASP A 113 -0.14 3.85 -13.86
N GLY A 114 -0.08 3.66 -12.53
CA GLY A 114 0.74 4.45 -11.62
C GLY A 114 0.18 5.84 -11.27
N TYR A 115 -0.91 6.30 -11.91
CA TYR A 115 -1.47 7.63 -11.66
C TYR A 115 -2.50 7.69 -10.52
N THR A 116 -2.77 6.54 -9.90
CA THR A 116 -3.50 6.46 -8.63
C THR A 116 -2.70 5.58 -7.69
N ILE A 117 -2.28 6.15 -6.58
CA ILE A 117 -1.61 5.46 -5.47
C ILE A 117 -2.41 5.67 -4.19
N SER A 118 -2.16 4.87 -3.17
CA SER A 118 -2.80 5.05 -1.87
C SER A 118 -1.81 4.91 -0.74
N ASN A 119 -2.08 5.64 0.34
CA ASN A 119 -1.48 5.28 1.61
C ASN A 119 -1.91 3.87 2.02
N VAL A 120 -0.97 3.07 2.48
CA VAL A 120 -1.22 1.81 3.17
C VAL A 120 -0.93 1.95 4.65
N VAL A 121 -1.76 1.34 5.47
CA VAL A 121 -1.59 1.24 6.92
C VAL A 121 -1.63 -0.23 7.33
N VAL A 122 -0.54 -0.72 7.87
CA VAL A 122 -0.41 -2.11 8.35
C VAL A 122 -0.58 -2.13 9.87
N PRO A 123 -1.39 -3.04 10.39
CA PRO A 123 -2.13 -4.11 9.75
C PRO A 123 -3.54 -3.74 9.26
N ASN A 124 -3.95 -2.49 9.24
CA ASN A 124 -5.34 -2.11 8.93
C ASN A 124 -5.81 -2.59 7.55
N VAL A 125 -4.94 -2.57 6.52
CA VAL A 125 -5.27 -3.09 5.18
C VAL A 125 -5.62 -4.57 5.22
N ILE A 126 -4.97 -5.33 6.12
CA ILE A 126 -5.22 -6.77 6.30
C ILE A 126 -6.50 -6.99 7.10
N LEU A 127 -6.63 -6.32 8.24
CA LEU A 127 -7.78 -6.51 9.13
C LEU A 127 -9.09 -6.03 8.50
N SER A 128 -9.08 -4.89 7.79
CA SER A 128 -10.28 -4.38 7.12
C SER A 128 -10.71 -5.22 5.91
N SER A 129 -9.81 -6.01 5.31
CA SER A 129 -10.15 -6.93 4.21
C SER A 129 -11.05 -8.09 4.64
N LYS A 130 -11.10 -8.40 5.95
CA LYS A 130 -11.95 -9.44 6.53
C LYS A 130 -13.42 -9.02 6.65
N GLY A 131 -13.75 -7.75 6.39
CA GLY A 131 -15.11 -7.24 6.38
C GLY A 131 -15.93 -7.74 5.20
N ASP A 132 -17.24 -7.91 5.40
CA ASP A 132 -18.14 -8.32 4.33
C ASP A 132 -18.18 -7.30 3.18
N GLY A 133 -18.08 -7.80 1.94
CA GLY A 133 -18.24 -7.00 0.73
C GLY A 133 -17.10 -6.02 0.42
N VAL A 134 -15.95 -6.15 1.05
CA VAL A 134 -14.80 -5.23 0.89
C VAL A 134 -14.18 -5.32 -0.51
N GLY A 135 -14.13 -6.52 -1.13
CA GLY A 135 -13.79 -6.71 -2.55
C GLY A 135 -12.32 -6.58 -2.90
N TYR A 136 -11.38 -6.64 -1.96
CA TYR A 136 -9.94 -6.77 -2.18
C TYR A 136 -9.32 -7.78 -1.22
N LYS A 137 -8.16 -8.31 -1.57
CA LYS A 137 -7.27 -9.05 -0.68
C LYS A 137 -5.98 -8.26 -0.48
N PRO A 138 -5.35 -8.32 0.70
CA PRO A 138 -4.10 -7.60 0.94
C PRO A 138 -3.00 -7.96 -0.06
N GLY A 139 -2.90 -9.23 -0.46
CA GLY A 139 -1.92 -9.71 -1.44
C GLY A 139 -2.19 -9.30 -2.90
N ASP A 140 -3.29 -8.61 -3.21
CA ASP A 140 -3.57 -8.17 -4.57
C ASP A 140 -2.76 -6.92 -4.97
N PHE A 141 -2.35 -6.09 -4.02
CA PHE A 141 -1.73 -4.78 -4.28
C PHE A 141 -0.24 -4.85 -4.61
N GLU A 142 0.23 -3.87 -5.38
CA GLU A 142 1.66 -3.63 -5.55
C GLU A 142 2.15 -2.67 -4.45
N TYR A 143 2.96 -3.18 -3.52
CA TYR A 143 3.50 -2.39 -2.42
C TYR A 143 4.74 -1.61 -2.86
N ILE A 144 4.67 -0.27 -2.75
CA ILE A 144 5.74 0.63 -3.17
C ILE A 144 6.83 0.71 -2.09
N GLY A 145 6.45 0.85 -0.82
CA GLY A 145 7.37 0.92 0.31
C GLY A 145 6.68 1.41 1.58
N MET A 146 7.23 1.01 2.73
CA MET A 146 6.90 1.61 4.03
C MET A 146 7.87 2.73 4.32
N THR A 147 7.41 3.77 5.01
CA THR A 147 8.23 4.96 5.29
C THR A 147 8.38 5.26 6.76
N GLU A 148 7.42 4.83 7.57
CA GLU A 148 7.40 5.13 9.00
C GLU A 148 6.60 4.12 9.81
N SER A 149 6.94 3.98 11.08
CA SER A 149 6.19 3.17 12.04
C SER A 149 6.10 3.85 13.41
N ALA A 150 5.07 3.48 14.17
CA ALA A 150 4.95 3.85 15.58
C ALA A 150 4.28 2.71 16.36
N VAL A 151 4.67 2.55 17.62
CA VAL A 151 4.08 1.57 18.53
C VAL A 151 2.69 2.02 19.01
N GLY A 152 1.89 1.13 19.58
CA GLY A 152 0.61 1.46 20.16
C GLY A 152 0.71 2.29 21.43
N ALA A 153 -0.34 3.07 21.72
CA ALA A 153 -0.52 3.74 23.01
C ALA A 153 -1.98 3.74 23.42
N LEU A 154 -2.23 3.53 24.71
CA LEU A 154 -3.49 3.83 25.36
C LEU A 154 -3.42 5.25 25.91
N MET A 155 -4.39 6.08 25.58
CA MET A 155 -4.46 7.49 25.98
C MET A 155 -5.78 7.78 26.65
N VAL A 156 -5.77 8.77 27.55
CA VAL A 156 -6.98 9.32 28.18
C VAL A 156 -7.08 10.82 27.92
N PRO A 157 -8.26 11.42 28.02
CA PRO A 157 -8.42 12.88 28.02
C PRO A 157 -7.51 13.55 29.06
N LYS A 158 -7.01 14.75 28.74
CA LYS A 158 -6.15 15.51 29.66
C LYS A 158 -6.78 15.74 31.03
N ASP A 159 -8.10 15.88 31.07
CA ASP A 159 -8.87 16.08 32.31
C ASP A 159 -9.45 14.77 32.89
N SER A 160 -9.03 13.61 32.35
CA SER A 160 -9.46 12.30 32.85
C SER A 160 -9.13 12.13 34.34
N PRO A 161 -10.01 11.48 35.13
CA PRO A 161 -9.71 11.08 36.50
C PRO A 161 -8.62 9.98 36.56
N TYR A 162 -8.38 9.29 35.45
CA TYR A 162 -7.40 8.19 35.36
C TYR A 162 -6.03 8.71 34.95
N LYS A 163 -5.19 9.08 35.95
CA LYS A 163 -3.87 9.69 35.70
C LYS A 163 -2.73 8.68 35.57
N SER A 164 -2.99 7.41 35.73
CA SER A 164 -2.03 6.31 35.55
C SER A 164 -2.73 5.07 35.00
N LEU A 165 -1.96 4.14 34.45
CA LEU A 165 -2.46 2.84 34.00
C LEU A 165 -3.15 2.10 35.16
N ASP A 166 -2.54 2.09 36.35
CA ASP A 166 -3.09 1.41 37.54
C ASP A 166 -4.44 1.99 37.94
N ALA A 167 -4.61 3.32 37.88
CA ALA A 167 -5.88 3.98 38.19
C ALA A 167 -6.98 3.62 37.18
N PHE A 168 -6.64 3.54 35.89
CA PHE A 168 -7.55 3.10 34.83
C PHE A 168 -7.95 1.63 35.01
N VAL A 169 -6.97 0.76 35.25
CA VAL A 169 -7.21 -0.68 35.49
C VAL A 169 -8.06 -0.92 36.73
N ALA A 170 -7.79 -0.22 37.85
CA ALA A 170 -8.56 -0.31 39.04
C ALA A 170 -10.04 0.06 38.82
N ALA A 171 -10.29 1.18 38.14
CA ALA A 171 -11.63 1.64 37.79
C ALA A 171 -12.37 0.65 36.86
N ALA A 172 -11.66 0.10 35.87
CA ALA A 172 -12.24 -0.90 34.96
C ALA A 172 -12.62 -2.21 35.71
N LYS A 173 -11.80 -2.64 36.69
CA LYS A 173 -12.09 -3.81 37.52
C LYS A 173 -13.22 -3.56 38.53
N GLU A 174 -13.37 -2.33 39.04
CA GLU A 174 -14.48 -1.95 39.90
C GLU A 174 -15.83 -1.97 39.18
N LYS A 175 -15.83 -1.57 37.90
CA LYS A 175 -17.05 -1.48 37.08
C LYS A 175 -16.82 -2.11 35.70
N PRO A 176 -16.81 -3.45 35.61
CA PRO A 176 -16.54 -4.15 34.33
C PRO A 176 -17.50 -3.71 33.21
N GLY A 177 -16.97 -3.48 32.04
CA GLY A 177 -17.71 -3.06 30.84
C GLY A 177 -18.22 -1.61 30.82
N MET A 178 -18.05 -0.84 31.91
CA MET A 178 -18.56 0.55 31.97
C MET A 178 -17.63 1.58 31.30
N LEU A 179 -16.32 1.38 31.40
CA LEU A 179 -15.38 2.29 30.75
C LEU A 179 -15.39 2.07 29.23
N THR A 180 -15.32 3.16 28.49
CA THR A 180 -15.31 3.17 27.02
C THR A 180 -13.93 3.42 26.45
N VAL A 181 -13.52 2.61 25.47
CA VAL A 181 -12.23 2.77 24.77
C VAL A 181 -12.46 2.90 23.28
N ALA A 182 -12.15 4.08 22.74
CA ALA A 182 -12.25 4.34 21.31
C ALA A 182 -11.03 3.81 20.53
N GLY A 183 -11.27 3.32 19.32
CA GLY A 183 -10.22 2.93 18.38
C GLY A 183 -10.69 3.01 16.93
N VAL A 184 -9.76 2.90 15.98
CA VAL A 184 -10.07 3.06 14.56
C VAL A 184 -10.78 1.83 14.01
N GLY A 185 -12.06 1.98 13.69
CA GLY A 185 -12.90 0.94 13.09
C GLY A 185 -12.99 -0.35 13.92
N GLY A 186 -13.46 -1.42 13.32
CA GLY A 186 -13.45 -2.76 13.93
C GLY A 186 -12.05 -3.32 14.13
N THR A 187 -11.09 -2.91 13.28
CA THR A 187 -9.70 -3.37 13.35
C THR A 187 -8.97 -2.95 14.63
N GLY A 188 -9.44 -1.90 15.29
CA GLY A 188 -8.93 -1.48 16.60
C GLY A 188 -9.39 -2.41 17.72
N ALA A 189 -10.51 -3.13 17.53
CA ALA A 189 -11.06 -4.00 18.57
C ALA A 189 -10.11 -5.13 18.96
N ASP A 190 -9.54 -5.83 17.98
CA ASP A 190 -8.60 -6.93 18.22
C ASP A 190 -7.35 -6.46 18.98
N ARG A 191 -6.85 -5.29 18.63
CA ARG A 191 -5.67 -4.68 19.28
C ARG A 191 -5.96 -4.22 20.70
N TRP A 192 -7.16 -3.66 20.91
CA TRP A 192 -7.60 -3.31 22.25
C TRP A 192 -7.84 -4.56 23.07
N GLY A 193 -8.51 -5.58 22.50
CA GLY A 193 -8.74 -6.87 23.16
C GLY A 193 -7.45 -7.48 23.70
N ALA A 194 -6.40 -7.51 22.90
CA ALA A 194 -5.08 -8.01 23.32
C ALA A 194 -4.53 -7.27 24.55
N LEU A 195 -4.61 -5.94 24.61
CA LEU A 195 -4.19 -5.19 25.79
C LEU A 195 -5.13 -5.40 26.98
N ALA A 196 -6.44 -5.43 26.74
CA ALA A 196 -7.44 -5.65 27.79
C ALA A 196 -7.28 -7.02 28.46
N ASP A 197 -6.96 -8.06 27.68
CA ASP A 197 -6.64 -9.41 28.17
C ASP A 197 -5.37 -9.41 29.05
N ILE A 198 -4.30 -8.76 28.60
CA ILE A 198 -3.05 -8.59 29.36
C ILE A 198 -3.33 -7.89 30.71
N LEU A 199 -4.16 -6.85 30.70
CA LEU A 199 -4.49 -6.07 31.91
C LEU A 199 -5.56 -6.75 32.79
N GLY A 200 -6.23 -7.78 32.28
CA GLY A 200 -7.32 -8.49 32.98
C GLY A 200 -8.51 -7.55 33.26
N ILE A 201 -8.97 -6.78 32.28
CA ILE A 201 -10.06 -5.80 32.40
C ILE A 201 -11.12 -5.99 31.31
N GLU A 202 -12.34 -5.58 31.62
CA GLU A 202 -13.46 -5.52 30.68
C GLU A 202 -13.88 -4.07 30.46
N THR A 203 -14.03 -3.67 29.19
CA THR A 203 -14.45 -2.32 28.78
C THR A 203 -15.37 -2.39 27.58
N THR A 204 -16.06 -1.30 27.27
CA THR A 204 -16.83 -1.17 26.02
C THR A 204 -15.98 -0.54 24.94
N TYR A 205 -15.72 -1.29 23.86
CA TYR A 205 -15.00 -0.76 22.69
C TYR A 205 -15.92 0.10 21.82
N VAL A 206 -15.43 1.29 21.43
CA VAL A 206 -16.14 2.26 20.56
C VAL A 206 -15.42 2.38 19.23
N PRO A 207 -15.91 1.74 18.15
CA PRO A 207 -15.28 1.84 16.82
C PRO A 207 -15.49 3.22 16.20
N VAL A 208 -14.40 3.91 15.84
CA VAL A 208 -14.44 5.22 15.20
C VAL A 208 -14.24 5.09 13.70
N SER A 209 -15.27 5.35 12.91
CA SER A 209 -15.18 5.43 11.47
C SER A 209 -14.49 6.72 11.02
N GLY A 210 -13.51 6.61 10.09
CA GLY A 210 -12.80 7.78 9.56
C GLY A 210 -11.45 8.08 10.23
N GLY A 211 -11.04 7.27 11.20
CA GLY A 211 -9.67 7.31 11.73
C GLY A 211 -9.46 8.26 12.90
N VAL A 212 -8.20 8.43 13.28
CA VAL A 212 -7.77 9.18 14.48
C VAL A 212 -8.16 10.65 14.41
N GLY A 213 -8.25 11.25 13.21
CA GLY A 213 -8.72 12.62 13.04
C GLY A 213 -10.13 12.89 13.59
N LYS A 214 -10.99 11.83 13.66
CA LYS A 214 -12.30 11.89 14.33
C LYS A 214 -12.25 11.42 15.78
N MET A 215 -11.33 10.55 16.14
CA MET A 215 -11.19 10.04 17.50
C MET A 215 -10.67 11.12 18.48
N MET A 216 -9.69 11.94 18.06
CA MET A 216 -9.12 12.96 18.94
C MET A 216 -10.15 13.97 19.49
N PRO A 217 -11.09 14.52 18.69
CA PRO A 217 -12.17 15.36 19.23
C PRO A 217 -13.06 14.65 20.25
N MET A 218 -13.29 13.33 20.11
CA MET A 218 -14.06 12.56 21.08
C MET A 218 -13.33 12.47 22.43
N LEU A 219 -12.00 12.26 22.39
CA LEU A 219 -11.18 12.29 23.60
C LEU A 219 -11.14 13.69 24.21
N ALA A 220 -10.90 14.73 23.39
CA ALA A 220 -10.87 16.11 23.88
C ALA A 220 -12.18 16.54 24.55
N GLY A 221 -13.31 16.02 24.08
CA GLY A 221 -14.65 16.29 24.65
C GLY A 221 -15.05 15.31 25.75
N SER A 222 -14.19 14.38 26.18
CA SER A 222 -14.49 13.33 27.16
C SER A 222 -15.75 12.51 26.81
N HIS A 223 -16.01 12.32 25.50
CA HIS A 223 -17.11 11.47 25.02
C HIS A 223 -16.78 9.97 25.13
N VAL A 224 -15.54 9.64 25.37
CA VAL A 224 -15.02 8.31 25.68
C VAL A 224 -13.98 8.44 26.79
N ASP A 225 -13.81 7.38 27.60
CA ASP A 225 -12.90 7.40 28.74
C ASP A 225 -11.45 7.27 28.32
N ALA A 226 -11.20 6.51 27.25
CA ALA A 226 -9.86 6.31 26.70
C ALA A 226 -9.90 6.15 25.19
N GLY A 227 -8.73 6.25 24.55
CA GLY A 227 -8.52 5.97 23.13
C GLY A 227 -7.25 5.18 22.90
N MET A 228 -7.27 4.26 21.93
CA MET A 228 -6.14 3.42 21.60
C MET A 228 -5.77 3.63 20.13
N THR A 229 -4.52 4.05 19.88
CA THR A 229 -3.94 4.24 18.55
C THR A 229 -2.41 4.27 18.65
N ALA A 230 -1.72 4.69 17.58
CA ALA A 230 -0.27 4.80 17.58
C ALA A 230 0.23 5.95 18.48
N SER A 231 1.37 5.75 19.12
CA SER A 231 1.97 6.61 20.17
C SER A 231 2.29 8.04 19.69
N ASN A 232 2.61 8.22 18.41
CA ASN A 232 2.82 9.53 17.80
C ASN A 232 1.63 10.49 17.98
N HIS A 233 0.40 9.96 18.11
CA HIS A 233 -0.78 10.77 18.36
C HIS A 233 -0.83 11.30 19.81
N ALA A 234 -0.32 10.56 20.78
CA ALA A 234 -0.15 11.07 22.14
C ALA A 234 0.85 12.24 22.17
N THR A 235 1.99 12.09 21.45
CA THR A 235 2.98 13.17 21.30
C THR A 235 2.38 14.42 20.64
N LYS A 236 1.72 14.26 19.50
CA LYS A 236 1.13 15.37 18.74
C LYS A 236 0.03 16.08 19.51
N HIS A 237 -0.78 15.37 20.25
CA HIS A 237 -1.97 15.88 20.95
C HIS A 237 -1.78 15.95 22.47
N SER A 238 -0.52 16.10 22.94
CA SER A 238 -0.15 16.15 24.36
C SER A 238 -0.83 17.27 25.18
N SER A 239 -1.41 18.27 24.49
CA SER A 239 -2.24 19.31 25.15
C SER A 239 -3.66 18.84 25.51
N ILE A 240 -4.17 17.76 24.90
CA ILE A 240 -5.53 17.28 25.09
C ILE A 240 -5.63 15.82 25.56
N VAL A 241 -4.53 15.05 25.50
CA VAL A 241 -4.48 13.66 25.99
C VAL A 241 -3.21 13.40 26.80
N ASP A 242 -3.28 12.43 27.70
CA ASP A 242 -2.14 11.81 28.39
C ASP A 242 -2.05 10.33 27.95
N ALA A 243 -0.82 9.84 27.65
CA ALA A 243 -0.59 8.43 27.43
C ALA A 243 -0.46 7.70 28.76
N LEU A 244 -1.13 6.56 28.93
CA LEU A 244 -1.06 5.72 30.12
C LEU A 244 -0.06 4.57 29.98
N VAL A 245 0.08 4.02 28.77
CA VAL A 245 1.00 2.93 28.43
C VAL A 245 1.28 2.92 26.94
N VAL A 246 2.50 2.50 26.56
CA VAL A 246 2.88 2.23 25.18
C VAL A 246 3.21 0.75 24.97
N ALA A 247 3.01 0.27 23.74
CA ALA A 247 3.35 -1.10 23.36
C ALA A 247 4.88 -1.26 23.21
N GLY A 248 5.38 -2.46 23.50
CA GLY A 248 6.77 -2.85 23.28
C GLY A 248 7.63 -2.92 24.52
N THR A 249 8.93 -3.06 24.29
CA THR A 249 9.93 -3.40 25.32
C THR A 249 10.81 -2.24 25.75
N GLN A 250 10.54 -1.04 25.27
CA GLN A 250 11.36 0.14 25.54
C GLN A 250 10.56 1.44 25.56
N GLU A 251 11.09 2.44 26.23
CA GLU A 251 10.50 3.77 26.30
C GLU A 251 10.44 4.43 24.92
N VAL A 252 9.34 5.13 24.63
CA VAL A 252 9.22 5.99 23.46
C VAL A 252 9.81 7.36 23.80
N GLY A 253 10.86 7.77 23.08
CA GLY A 253 11.65 8.95 23.40
C GLY A 253 10.89 10.26 23.54
N THR A 254 9.74 10.40 22.86
CA THR A 254 8.83 11.56 22.94
C THR A 254 7.79 11.45 24.06
N LEU A 255 7.66 10.29 24.72
CA LEU A 255 6.74 9.97 25.80
C LEU A 255 7.49 9.48 27.04
N LYS A 256 8.50 10.27 27.47
CA LYS A 256 9.36 9.92 28.61
C LYS A 256 8.55 9.71 29.88
N GLY A 257 8.87 8.63 30.59
CA GLY A 257 8.21 8.24 31.84
C GLY A 257 6.84 7.58 31.67
N VAL A 258 6.33 7.42 30.43
CA VAL A 258 5.18 6.59 30.18
C VAL A 258 5.59 5.12 30.21
N PRO A 259 4.94 4.25 31.05
CA PRO A 259 5.27 2.83 31.10
C PRO A 259 5.07 2.15 29.76
N PHE A 260 5.80 1.06 29.54
CA PHE A 260 5.64 0.21 28.36
C PHE A 260 5.18 -1.19 28.77
N GLU A 261 4.40 -1.85 27.87
CA GLU A 261 3.89 -3.20 28.06
C GLU A 261 4.56 -4.16 27.06
N PRO A 262 5.52 -5.00 27.53
CA PRO A 262 6.31 -5.87 26.66
C PRO A 262 5.48 -6.95 25.93
N GLU A 263 4.42 -7.44 26.54
CA GLU A 263 3.56 -8.46 25.98
C GLU A 263 2.58 -7.88 24.95
N TRP A 264 2.40 -6.55 24.94
CA TRP A 264 1.54 -5.90 23.98
C TRP A 264 2.29 -5.62 22.68
N SER A 265 2.09 -6.48 21.69
CA SER A 265 2.67 -6.31 20.35
C SER A 265 1.73 -5.48 19.47
N TYR A 266 1.92 -4.17 19.47
CA TYR A 266 1.18 -3.27 18.62
C TYR A 266 2.12 -2.29 17.89
N VAL A 267 2.28 -2.48 16.58
CA VAL A 267 2.98 -1.54 15.70
C VAL A 267 2.03 -1.15 14.57
N THR A 268 2.00 0.13 14.25
CA THR A 268 1.36 0.63 13.03
C THR A 268 2.46 1.10 12.09
N THR A 269 2.40 0.67 10.85
CA THR A 269 3.36 1.04 9.80
C THR A 269 2.59 1.71 8.66
N TRP A 270 3.13 2.81 8.16
CA TRP A 270 2.58 3.55 7.04
C TRP A 270 3.50 3.49 5.84
N GLY A 271 2.90 3.42 4.67
CA GLY A 271 3.59 3.38 3.40
C GLY A 271 2.69 3.75 2.24
N ILE A 272 3.13 3.41 1.05
CA ILE A 272 2.41 3.63 -0.21
C ILE A 272 2.26 2.31 -0.94
N MET A 273 1.11 2.12 -1.59
CA MET A 273 0.80 1.01 -2.48
C MET A 273 0.10 1.49 -3.75
N ALA A 274 0.15 0.68 -4.80
CA ALA A 274 -0.47 0.89 -6.10
C ALA A 274 -1.53 -0.19 -6.38
N PRO A 275 -2.39 0.00 -7.42
CA PRO A 275 -3.38 -0.99 -7.83
C PRO A 275 -2.75 -2.33 -8.24
N PRO A 276 -3.52 -3.44 -8.15
CA PRO A 276 -3.09 -4.74 -8.66
C PRO A 276 -2.65 -4.68 -10.13
N GLY A 277 -1.48 -5.27 -10.43
CA GLY A 277 -0.94 -5.35 -11.79
C GLY A 277 -0.31 -4.05 -12.32
N THR A 278 0.02 -3.10 -11.46
CA THR A 278 0.85 -1.93 -11.85
C THR A 278 2.20 -2.43 -12.35
N PRO A 279 2.67 -1.99 -13.53
CA PRO A 279 3.94 -2.44 -14.12
C PRO A 279 5.14 -2.26 -13.21
N ALA A 280 6.06 -3.22 -13.22
CA ALA A 280 7.21 -3.27 -12.30
C ALA A 280 8.16 -2.06 -12.45
N ASP A 281 8.31 -1.49 -13.63
CA ASP A 281 9.09 -0.28 -13.90
C ASP A 281 8.45 0.97 -13.27
N ILE A 282 7.12 1.07 -13.29
CA ILE A 282 6.36 2.11 -12.60
C ILE A 282 6.51 1.95 -11.07
N VAL A 283 6.37 0.71 -10.56
CA VAL A 283 6.58 0.41 -9.14
C VAL A 283 8.00 0.80 -8.71
N ALA A 284 9.02 0.49 -9.52
CA ALA A 284 10.41 0.86 -9.25
C ALA A 284 10.63 2.38 -9.24
N THR A 285 10.03 3.10 -10.18
CA THR A 285 10.09 4.57 -10.25
C THR A 285 9.45 5.19 -9.00
N LEU A 286 8.28 4.72 -8.60
CA LEU A 286 7.58 5.17 -7.39
C LEU A 286 8.37 4.84 -6.12
N ASN A 287 8.98 3.65 -6.02
CA ASN A 287 9.81 3.26 -4.87
C ASN A 287 11.05 4.16 -4.76
N ALA A 288 11.74 4.44 -5.87
CA ALA A 288 12.89 5.34 -5.87
C ALA A 288 12.51 6.75 -5.40
N ALA A 289 11.42 7.31 -5.92
CA ALA A 289 10.90 8.62 -5.53
C ALA A 289 10.47 8.66 -4.06
N LEU A 290 9.82 7.58 -3.57
CA LEU A 290 9.40 7.45 -2.18
C LEU A 290 10.60 7.41 -1.24
N ASN A 291 11.62 6.62 -1.56
CA ASN A 291 12.83 6.50 -0.76
C ASN A 291 13.64 7.80 -0.76
N GLU A 292 13.71 8.52 -1.88
CA GLU A 292 14.32 9.86 -1.94
C GLU A 292 13.58 10.84 -1.00
N ALA A 293 12.25 10.90 -1.10
CA ALA A 293 11.41 11.77 -0.28
C ALA A 293 11.50 11.43 1.22
N ALA A 294 11.50 10.15 1.58
CA ALA A 294 11.58 9.69 2.98
C ALA A 294 12.98 9.86 3.58
N SER A 295 14.03 9.87 2.76
CA SER A 295 15.42 10.06 3.17
C SER A 295 15.81 11.53 3.38
N ASP A 296 14.91 12.48 3.07
CA ASP A 296 15.18 13.90 3.32
C ASP A 296 15.43 14.14 4.83
N PRO A 297 16.57 14.77 5.22
CA PRO A 297 16.89 15.00 6.61
C PRO A 297 15.81 15.76 7.40
N SER A 298 15.06 16.65 6.74
CA SER A 298 13.95 17.39 7.36
C SER A 298 12.76 16.49 7.66
N VAL A 299 12.51 15.47 6.82
CA VAL A 299 11.50 14.43 7.01
C VAL A 299 11.88 13.55 8.19
N ALA A 300 13.14 13.06 8.23
CA ALA A 300 13.64 12.21 9.31
C ALA A 300 13.61 12.93 10.67
N ASP A 301 14.03 14.20 10.74
CA ASP A 301 13.96 15.03 11.95
C ASP A 301 12.50 15.23 12.42
N THR A 302 11.61 15.51 11.48
CA THR A 302 10.18 15.66 11.80
C THR A 302 9.59 14.36 12.35
N LEU A 303 9.93 13.21 11.75
CA LEU A 303 9.49 11.90 12.22
C LEU A 303 9.99 11.61 13.63
N GLY A 304 11.28 11.77 13.88
CA GLY A 304 11.88 11.56 15.20
C GLY A 304 11.23 12.42 16.28
N LYS A 305 11.02 13.72 16.02
CA LYS A 305 10.32 14.64 16.94
C LYS A 305 8.87 14.27 17.19
N ALA A 306 8.23 13.62 16.22
CA ALA A 306 6.85 13.17 16.33
C ALA A 306 6.71 11.74 16.92
N GLY A 307 7.81 11.06 17.24
CA GLY A 307 7.80 9.72 17.83
C GLY A 307 7.59 8.58 16.83
N TYR A 308 7.97 8.79 15.57
CA TYR A 308 8.02 7.74 14.56
C TYR A 308 9.42 7.18 14.37
N ASN A 309 9.50 5.94 13.93
CA ASN A 309 10.69 5.37 13.33
C ASN A 309 10.64 5.52 11.82
N THR A 310 11.71 6.00 11.20
CA THR A 310 11.85 6.07 9.74
C THR A 310 12.15 4.69 9.16
N ILE A 311 11.55 4.37 8.03
CA ILE A 311 11.73 3.12 7.28
C ILE A 311 12.09 3.48 5.84
N ILE A 312 13.13 2.85 5.30
CA ILE A 312 13.52 2.91 3.88
C ILE A 312 13.64 1.47 3.41
N GLN A 313 12.95 1.12 2.34
CA GLN A 313 12.87 -0.27 1.87
C GLN A 313 13.01 -0.36 0.34
N THR A 314 13.69 -1.39 -0.11
CA THR A 314 13.59 -1.89 -1.48
C THR A 314 12.24 -2.56 -1.71
N ILE A 315 11.90 -2.82 -2.98
CA ILE A 315 10.66 -3.53 -3.34
C ILE A 315 10.65 -4.95 -2.74
N ASP A 316 11.77 -5.65 -2.78
CA ASP A 316 11.87 -7.01 -2.23
C ASP A 316 11.66 -7.01 -0.70
N GLU A 317 12.21 -6.02 0.00
CA GLU A 317 12.04 -5.88 1.46
C GLU A 317 10.61 -5.54 1.84
N VAL A 318 9.93 -4.65 1.11
CA VAL A 318 8.52 -4.33 1.41
C VAL A 318 7.61 -5.51 1.11
N ASN A 319 7.86 -6.27 0.04
CA ASN A 319 7.08 -7.46 -0.28
C ASN A 319 7.28 -8.54 0.79
N ALA A 320 8.52 -8.83 1.19
CA ALA A 320 8.80 -9.78 2.27
C ALA A 320 8.15 -9.35 3.60
N PHE A 321 8.17 -8.04 3.92
CA PHE A 321 7.47 -7.51 5.08
C PHE A 321 5.96 -7.74 4.99
N MET A 322 5.34 -7.45 3.85
CA MET A 322 3.89 -7.62 3.67
C MET A 322 3.46 -9.08 3.72
N ASP A 323 4.22 -9.98 3.09
CA ASP A 323 3.97 -11.43 3.16
C ASP A 323 3.98 -11.93 4.60
N ALA A 324 4.98 -11.50 5.38
CA ALA A 324 5.06 -11.83 6.80
C ALA A 324 3.87 -11.27 7.60
N GLN A 325 3.46 -10.02 7.32
CA GLN A 325 2.30 -9.42 7.98
C GLN A 325 0.99 -10.10 7.62
N ILE A 326 0.75 -10.39 6.34
CA ILE A 326 -0.44 -11.10 5.87
C ILE A 326 -0.55 -12.46 6.58
N LYS A 327 0.55 -13.23 6.57
CA LYS A 327 0.60 -14.54 7.24
C LYS A 327 0.38 -14.46 8.75
N ALA A 328 0.83 -13.40 9.42
CA ALA A 328 0.64 -13.23 10.86
C ALA A 328 -0.81 -12.96 11.26
N TYR A 329 -1.65 -12.52 10.33
CA TYR A 329 -3.06 -12.21 10.56
C TYR A 329 -4.03 -13.17 9.85
N GLU A 330 -3.55 -14.21 9.16
CA GLU A 330 -4.37 -15.33 8.65
C GLU A 330 -4.90 -16.20 9.79
#